data_25d79bf35f7d194a2af48feac9df8836
#
_entry.id   25d79bf35f7d194a2af48feac9df8836
#
_cell.length_a   1.000
_cell.length_b   1.000
_cell.length_c   1.000
_cell.angle_alpha   90.00
_cell.angle_beta   90.00
_cell.angle_gamma   90.00
#
_symmetry.space_group_name_H-M   'P 1'
#
loop_
_entity.id
_entity.type
_entity.pdbx_description
1 polymer ?
#
loop_
_entity_poly.entity_id
_entity_poly.type
_entity_poly.pdbx_seq_one_letter_code
_entity_poly.pdbx_strand_id
1 'polypeptide(L)'
;GAGRLVVKFNESGAKTNLKESGSEIVLDIGNARLPDDLRSQMDVAGYSTPVLNIDAREEKGRTRLLLNTKGGSDVMAYQTGNEYVVEISPKTNKLAVANGKSGIARTGAVSSGRSTAAYSGRPVTFNFQDVPVRTVLQLIAEESSLNIVAADTVTGNVTLRLVNVPWDQALEIVLRAKGLDQRRDGNVVWVGPQ
;
A
#
# COMPACT_ATOMS: atom_id res chain seq x y z
N GLY A 1 -11.54 -10.93 2.63
CA GLY A 1 -10.42 -10.65 1.72
C GLY A 1 -9.92 -9.22 1.86
N ALA A 2 -8.83 -8.87 1.17
CA ALA A 2 -8.36 -7.49 1.08
C ALA A 2 -9.21 -6.70 0.08
N GLY A 3 -9.44 -5.43 0.38
CA GLY A 3 -10.08 -4.48 -0.53
C GLY A 3 -9.05 -3.60 -1.23
N ARG A 4 -9.28 -3.25 -2.48
CA ARG A 4 -8.44 -2.35 -3.25
C ARG A 4 -9.30 -1.24 -3.85
N LEU A 5 -8.97 0.00 -3.50
CA LEU A 5 -9.57 1.20 -4.08
C LEU A 5 -8.55 1.86 -5.01
N VAL A 6 -8.96 2.12 -6.25
CA VAL A 6 -8.14 2.86 -7.22
C VAL A 6 -8.85 4.16 -7.56
N VAL A 7 -8.21 5.27 -7.27
CA VAL A 7 -8.68 6.62 -7.62
C VAL A 7 -7.88 7.09 -8.81
N LYS A 8 -8.56 7.35 -9.93
CA LYS A 8 -7.95 7.86 -11.16
C LYS A 8 -8.14 9.37 -11.26
N PHE A 9 -7.07 10.06 -11.60
CA PHE A 9 -7.08 11.50 -11.83
C PHE A 9 -7.02 11.80 -13.32
N ASN A 10 -7.65 12.88 -13.74
CA ASN A 10 -7.55 13.37 -15.12
C ASN A 10 -6.18 13.97 -15.41
N GLU A 11 -5.50 14.47 -14.37
CA GLU A 11 -4.19 15.09 -14.45
C GLU A 11 -3.24 14.49 -13.42
N SER A 12 -1.97 14.44 -13.75
CA SER A 12 -0.93 14.04 -12.81
C SER A 12 -0.63 15.16 -11.81
N GLY A 13 -0.22 14.80 -10.59
CA GLY A 13 0.21 15.76 -9.59
C GLY A 13 -0.85 16.15 -8.54
N ALA A 14 -1.96 15.42 -8.45
CA ALA A 14 -2.89 15.59 -7.34
C ALA A 14 -2.18 15.34 -6.00
N LYS A 15 -2.36 16.25 -5.05
CA LYS A 15 -1.83 16.09 -3.69
C LYS A 15 -2.78 15.23 -2.89
N THR A 16 -2.32 14.09 -2.44
CA THR A 16 -3.10 13.15 -1.65
C THR A 16 -2.61 13.12 -0.21
N ASN A 17 -3.53 13.06 0.74
CA ASN A 17 -3.25 12.88 2.15
C ASN A 17 -4.19 11.83 2.72
N LEU A 18 -3.63 10.77 3.28
CA LEU A 18 -4.37 9.69 3.90
C LEU A 18 -4.25 9.77 5.42
N LYS A 19 -5.38 9.75 6.11
CA LYS A 19 -5.46 9.68 7.57
C LYS A 19 -6.27 8.46 7.97
N GLU A 20 -5.83 7.81 9.02
CA GLU A 20 -6.52 6.66 9.61
C GLU A 20 -6.94 7.01 11.04
N SER A 21 -8.20 6.77 11.36
CA SER A 21 -8.76 6.97 12.68
C SER A 21 -9.66 5.79 13.06
N GLY A 22 -9.09 4.83 13.77
CA GLY A 22 -9.82 3.64 14.21
C GLY A 22 -10.36 2.79 13.06
N SER A 23 -11.65 2.84 12.81
CA SER A 23 -12.34 2.14 11.71
C SER A 23 -12.63 3.03 10.49
N GLU A 24 -12.18 4.28 10.53
CA GLU A 24 -12.43 5.26 9.48
C GLU A 24 -11.11 5.64 8.80
N ILE A 25 -11.11 5.62 7.49
CA ILE A 25 -9.97 6.04 6.66
C ILE A 25 -10.42 7.25 5.85
N VAL A 26 -9.69 8.34 5.97
CA VAL A 26 -9.97 9.60 5.27
C VAL A 26 -8.89 9.84 4.24
N LEU A 27 -9.27 9.90 2.97
CA LEU A 27 -8.41 10.30 1.87
C LEU A 27 -8.80 11.70 1.40
N ASP A 28 -7.94 12.67 1.63
CA ASP A 28 -8.07 14.03 1.12
C ASP A 28 -7.27 14.19 -0.18
N ILE A 29 -7.92 14.65 -1.23
CA ILE A 29 -7.31 14.88 -2.54
C ILE A 29 -7.42 16.37 -2.86
N GLY A 30 -6.29 17.06 -2.85
CA GLY A 30 -6.21 18.49 -3.18
C GLY A 30 -6.25 18.73 -4.68
N ASN A 31 -6.86 19.85 -5.10
CA ASN A 31 -7.00 20.27 -6.50
C ASN A 31 -7.71 19.25 -7.41
N ALA A 32 -8.55 18.42 -6.84
CA ALA A 32 -9.35 17.46 -7.59
C ALA A 32 -10.84 17.78 -7.41
N ARG A 33 -11.56 17.87 -8.51
CA ARG A 33 -13.01 17.95 -8.50
C ARG A 33 -13.60 16.56 -8.57
N LEU A 34 -14.60 16.33 -7.75
CA LEU A 34 -15.37 15.09 -7.78
C LEU A 34 -16.51 15.25 -8.81
N PRO A 35 -16.59 14.41 -9.85
CA PRO A 35 -17.73 14.36 -10.74
C PRO A 35 -19.03 14.16 -9.98
N ASP A 36 -20.13 14.77 -10.46
CA ASP A 36 -21.41 14.74 -9.76
C ASP A 36 -21.99 13.32 -9.63
N ASP A 37 -21.69 12.47 -10.58
CA ASP A 37 -22.08 11.05 -10.60
C ASP A 37 -21.34 10.20 -9.53
N LEU A 38 -20.20 10.69 -9.05
CA LEU A 38 -19.43 10.04 -7.98
C LEU A 38 -19.67 10.64 -6.58
N ARG A 39 -20.48 11.70 -6.49
CA ARG A 39 -20.90 12.30 -5.21
C ARG A 39 -21.99 11.49 -4.57
N SER A 40 -21.66 10.29 -4.12
CA SER A 40 -22.61 9.41 -3.46
C SER A 40 -21.94 8.51 -2.45
N GLN A 41 -22.76 8.02 -1.55
CA GLN A 41 -22.36 6.97 -0.65
C GLN A 41 -22.50 5.63 -1.36
N MET A 42 -21.42 4.88 -1.45
CA MET A 42 -21.40 3.53 -2.01
C MET A 42 -21.36 2.51 -0.89
N ASP A 43 -22.36 1.64 -0.83
CA ASP A 43 -22.36 0.47 0.04
C ASP A 43 -21.57 -0.66 -0.64
N VAL A 44 -20.45 -1.04 -0.03
CA VAL A 44 -19.56 -2.09 -0.52
C VAL A 44 -19.43 -3.24 0.46
N ALA A 45 -20.31 -3.32 1.45
CA ALA A 45 -20.28 -4.36 2.47
C ALA A 45 -20.44 -5.78 1.90
N GLY A 46 -21.07 -5.92 0.73
CA GLY A 46 -21.29 -7.20 0.04
C GLY A 46 -20.05 -7.79 -0.65
N TYR A 47 -18.96 -7.04 -0.77
CA TYR A 47 -17.78 -7.45 -1.55
C TYR A 47 -16.74 -8.28 -0.76
N SER A 48 -17.06 -8.76 0.42
CA SER A 48 -16.14 -9.56 1.26
C SER A 48 -14.80 -8.87 1.55
N THR A 49 -14.78 -7.55 1.57
CA THR A 49 -13.64 -6.71 1.94
C THR A 49 -13.84 -6.12 3.33
N PRO A 50 -12.80 -5.58 3.98
CA PRO A 50 -12.97 -4.88 5.25
C PRO A 50 -13.79 -3.59 5.15
N VAL A 51 -13.95 -3.04 3.95
CA VAL A 51 -14.68 -1.78 3.73
C VAL A 51 -16.17 -2.02 3.69
N LEU A 52 -16.92 -1.25 4.48
CA LEU A 52 -18.38 -1.31 4.56
C LEU A 52 -19.03 -0.32 3.60
N ASN A 53 -18.57 0.90 3.60
CA ASN A 53 -19.06 1.94 2.72
C ASN A 53 -17.97 2.97 2.39
N ILE A 54 -18.18 3.67 1.31
CA ILE A 54 -17.33 4.76 0.83
C ILE A 54 -18.24 5.97 0.61
N ASP A 55 -17.93 7.06 1.29
CA ASP A 55 -18.64 8.34 1.12
C ASP A 55 -17.69 9.34 0.44
N ALA A 56 -18.09 9.79 -0.73
CA ALA A 56 -17.31 10.74 -1.53
C ALA A 56 -17.94 12.12 -1.47
N ARG A 57 -17.19 13.10 -0.98
CA ARG A 57 -17.64 14.50 -0.83
C ARG A 57 -16.63 15.46 -1.45
N GLU A 58 -17.14 16.55 -1.98
CA GLU A 58 -16.33 17.70 -2.35
C GLU A 58 -16.50 18.81 -1.32
N GLU A 59 -15.40 19.28 -0.77
CA GLU A 59 -15.39 20.36 0.21
C GLU A 59 -14.28 21.36 -0.14
N LYS A 60 -14.69 22.60 -0.42
CA LYS A 60 -13.76 23.72 -0.71
C LYS A 60 -12.72 23.42 -1.82
N GLY A 61 -13.15 22.77 -2.90
CA GLY A 61 -12.28 22.44 -4.03
C GLY A 61 -11.32 21.27 -3.76
N ARG A 62 -11.61 20.48 -2.71
CA ARG A 62 -10.92 19.23 -2.39
C ARG A 62 -11.92 18.09 -2.44
N THR A 63 -11.46 16.96 -2.91
CA THR A 63 -12.25 15.72 -2.82
C THR A 63 -11.85 14.97 -1.56
N ARG A 64 -12.83 14.63 -0.73
CA ARG A 64 -12.66 13.82 0.47
C ARG A 64 -13.39 12.50 0.31
N LEU A 65 -12.66 11.41 0.45
CA LEU A 65 -13.20 10.06 0.50
C LEU A 65 -13.13 9.54 1.94
N LEU A 66 -14.29 9.14 2.46
CA LEU A 66 -14.44 8.54 3.78
C LEU A 66 -14.72 7.05 3.58
N LEU A 67 -13.81 6.22 4.02
CA LEU A 67 -13.97 4.76 3.95
C LEU A 67 -14.20 4.25 5.37
N ASN A 68 -15.37 3.67 5.60
CA ASN A 68 -15.67 2.99 6.86
C ASN A 68 -15.32 1.51 6.75
N THR A 69 -14.57 1.02 7.72
CA THR A 69 -14.10 -0.37 7.75
C THR A 69 -14.68 -1.15 8.91
N LYS A 70 -14.79 -2.46 8.73
CA LYS A 70 -15.26 -3.38 9.75
C LYS A 70 -14.14 -3.73 10.73
N GLY A 71 -13.94 -2.86 11.73
CA GLY A 71 -12.86 -3.00 12.71
C GLY A 71 -11.53 -2.45 12.22
N GLY A 72 -10.47 -2.73 12.96
CA GLY A 72 -9.13 -2.29 12.59
C GLY A 72 -8.66 -2.96 11.30
N SER A 73 -8.11 -2.18 10.40
CA SER A 73 -7.57 -2.64 9.12
C SER A 73 -6.15 -2.15 8.95
N ASP A 74 -5.34 -2.90 8.24
CA ASP A 74 -4.04 -2.43 7.78
C ASP A 74 -4.23 -1.73 6.43
N VAL A 75 -3.73 -0.51 6.33
CA VAL A 75 -3.90 0.33 5.15
C VAL A 75 -2.56 0.57 4.48
N MET A 76 -2.52 0.34 3.19
CA MET A 76 -1.37 0.59 2.35
C MET A 76 -1.80 1.46 1.18
N ALA A 77 -1.08 2.53 0.90
CA ALA A 77 -1.42 3.43 -0.19
C ALA A 77 -0.17 3.88 -0.95
N TYR A 78 -0.30 4.02 -2.24
CA TYR A 78 0.75 4.53 -3.12
C TYR A 78 0.17 5.25 -4.32
N GLN A 79 0.95 6.16 -4.90
CA GLN A 79 0.58 6.90 -6.10
C GLN A 79 1.42 6.46 -7.29
N THR A 80 0.77 6.17 -8.40
CA THR A 80 1.39 5.81 -9.67
C THR A 80 0.85 6.72 -10.77
N GLY A 81 1.67 7.65 -11.25
CA GLY A 81 1.26 8.57 -12.31
C GLY A 81 -0.01 9.35 -11.95
N ASN A 82 -1.11 9.02 -12.58
CA ASN A 82 -2.44 9.63 -12.38
C ASN A 82 -3.40 8.74 -11.57
N GLU A 83 -2.91 7.71 -10.91
CA GLU A 83 -3.71 6.82 -10.07
C GLU A 83 -3.20 6.84 -8.62
N TYR A 84 -4.13 6.84 -7.68
CA TYR A 84 -3.86 6.61 -6.27
C TYR A 84 -4.51 5.31 -5.83
N VAL A 85 -3.72 4.39 -5.34
CA VAL A 85 -4.17 3.05 -4.94
C VAL A 85 -4.16 2.93 -3.44
N VAL A 86 -5.27 2.51 -2.86
CA VAL A 86 -5.40 2.20 -1.44
C VAL A 86 -5.77 0.73 -1.30
N GLU A 87 -4.93 -0.03 -0.63
CA GLU A 87 -5.19 -1.42 -0.28
C GLU A 87 -5.51 -1.52 1.21
N ILE A 88 -6.62 -2.16 1.51
CA ILE A 88 -7.14 -2.29 2.87
C ILE A 88 -7.27 -3.77 3.18
N SER A 89 -6.52 -4.24 4.16
CA SER A 89 -6.51 -5.62 4.62
C SER A 89 -7.04 -5.73 6.04
N PRO A 90 -7.73 -6.82 6.40
CA PRO A 90 -8.08 -7.06 7.80
C PRO A 90 -6.79 -7.13 8.63
N LYS A 91 -6.78 -6.53 9.81
CA LYS A 91 -5.70 -6.77 10.76
C LYS A 91 -5.64 -8.25 11.08
N THR A 92 -4.63 -8.92 10.59
CA THR A 92 -4.28 -10.24 11.09
C THR A 92 -3.61 -10.03 12.44
N ASN A 93 -4.31 -10.34 13.53
CA ASN A 93 -3.64 -10.57 14.81
C ASN A 93 -2.65 -11.71 14.60
N LYS A 94 -1.41 -11.38 14.27
CA LYS A 94 -0.31 -12.31 14.51
C LYS A 94 -0.20 -12.43 16.02
N LEU A 95 -0.97 -13.37 16.59
CA LEU A 95 -0.68 -13.90 17.89
C LEU A 95 0.79 -14.32 17.85
N ALA A 96 1.59 -13.69 18.68
CA ALA A 96 2.94 -14.08 18.92
C ALA A 96 2.95 -15.60 19.14
N VAL A 97 3.58 -16.34 18.25
CA VAL A 97 3.86 -17.74 18.47
C VAL A 97 4.94 -17.80 19.54
N ALA A 98 4.48 -17.83 20.78
CA ALA A 98 5.30 -18.24 21.89
C ALA A 98 5.68 -19.70 21.64
N ASN A 99 6.98 -19.97 21.68
CA ASN A 99 7.59 -21.28 21.70
C ASN A 99 6.75 -22.34 22.45
N GLY A 100 6.38 -23.38 21.76
CA GLY A 100 5.81 -24.59 22.37
C GLY A 100 5.98 -25.78 21.45
N LYS A 101 6.80 -26.68 21.88
CA LYS A 101 7.17 -27.97 21.30
C LYS A 101 5.96 -28.84 20.91
N SER A 102 6.16 -29.59 19.83
CA SER A 102 5.66 -30.95 19.54
C SER A 102 4.17 -31.17 19.27
N GLY A 103 3.92 -31.81 18.13
CA GLY A 103 2.73 -32.57 17.90
C GLY A 103 2.41 -32.80 16.42
N ILE A 104 2.75 -33.98 15.95
CA ILE A 104 2.44 -34.53 14.62
C ILE A 104 0.92 -34.69 14.46
N ALA A 105 0.33 -34.21 13.38
CA ALA A 105 -0.79 -34.87 12.73
C ALA A 105 -0.98 -34.38 11.29
N ARG A 106 -0.92 -35.31 10.39
CA ARG A 106 -1.30 -35.26 8.97
C ARG A 106 -2.79 -34.95 8.82
N THR A 107 -3.16 -34.16 7.85
CA THR A 107 -4.11 -34.55 6.79
C THR A 107 -4.28 -33.41 5.81
N GLY A 108 -4.27 -33.73 4.53
CA GLY A 108 -4.29 -32.84 3.41
C GLY A 108 -5.63 -32.14 3.18
N ALA A 109 -5.52 -30.97 2.65
CA ALA A 109 -6.53 -30.37 1.79
C ALA A 109 -5.80 -29.45 0.81
N VAL A 110 -5.78 -29.85 -0.45
CA VAL A 110 -5.36 -29.06 -1.60
C VAL A 110 -6.32 -27.88 -1.73
N SER A 111 -5.90 -26.71 -1.36
CA SER A 111 -6.58 -25.47 -1.72
C SER A 111 -5.67 -24.71 -2.66
N SER A 112 -6.06 -24.64 -3.93
CA SER A 112 -5.48 -23.79 -4.94
C SER A 112 -5.69 -22.32 -4.53
N GLY A 113 -4.79 -21.80 -3.71
CA GLY A 113 -4.70 -20.38 -3.36
C GLY A 113 -3.54 -19.78 -4.11
N ARG A 114 -3.78 -18.74 -4.89
CA ARG A 114 -2.77 -17.85 -5.47
C ARG A 114 -1.64 -17.68 -4.46
N SER A 115 -0.44 -18.03 -4.87
CA SER A 115 0.77 -17.80 -4.10
C SER A 115 0.92 -16.30 -3.85
N THR A 116 0.45 -15.85 -2.70
CA THR A 116 0.96 -14.63 -2.12
C THR A 116 2.44 -14.89 -1.90
N ALA A 117 3.30 -14.22 -2.65
CA ALA A 117 4.73 -14.26 -2.40
C ALA A 117 4.94 -14.03 -0.91
N ALA A 118 5.50 -15.02 -0.23
CA ALA A 118 5.71 -14.93 1.21
C ALA A 118 6.85 -13.95 1.47
N TYR A 119 6.50 -12.70 1.75
CA TYR A 119 7.47 -11.69 2.17
C TYR A 119 7.97 -12.05 3.56
N SER A 120 9.28 -12.12 3.72
CA SER A 120 9.94 -12.51 4.98
C SER A 120 10.65 -11.35 5.66
N GLY A 121 10.58 -10.16 5.07
CA GLY A 121 11.24 -8.97 5.57
C GLY A 121 10.68 -8.46 6.89
N ARG A 122 11.50 -7.68 7.62
CA ARG A 122 11.07 -6.98 8.82
C ARG A 122 9.95 -5.98 8.46
N PRO A 123 8.87 -5.90 9.26
CA PRO A 123 7.84 -4.90 9.03
C PRO A 123 8.38 -3.48 9.20
N VAL A 124 8.04 -2.61 8.28
CA VAL A 124 8.40 -1.19 8.30
C VAL A 124 7.17 -0.32 8.14
N THR A 125 7.22 0.89 8.69
CA THR A 125 6.18 1.90 8.55
C THR A 125 6.78 3.13 7.90
N PHE A 126 6.28 3.46 6.70
CA PHE A 126 6.71 4.62 5.93
C PHE A 126 5.51 5.52 5.60
N ASN A 127 5.73 6.81 5.75
CA ASN A 127 4.77 7.83 5.30
C ASN A 127 5.55 8.89 4.51
N PHE A 128 5.54 8.74 3.20
CA PHE A 128 6.25 9.63 2.29
C PHE A 128 5.26 10.41 1.43
N GLN A 129 5.44 11.71 1.41
CA GLN A 129 4.73 12.61 0.50
C GLN A 129 5.75 13.37 -0.34
N ASP A 130 5.70 13.16 -1.65
CA ASP A 130 6.57 13.85 -2.61
C ASP A 130 8.07 13.73 -2.27
N VAL A 131 8.51 12.54 -1.87
CA VAL A 131 9.89 12.25 -1.48
C VAL A 131 10.64 11.65 -2.67
N PRO A 132 11.90 12.06 -2.92
CA PRO A 132 12.71 11.47 -3.99
C PRO A 132 12.80 9.95 -3.86
N VAL A 133 12.59 9.23 -4.96
CA VAL A 133 12.61 7.76 -4.97
C VAL A 133 13.96 7.20 -4.48
N ARG A 134 15.05 7.87 -4.77
CA ARG A 134 16.39 7.48 -4.28
C ARG A 134 16.49 7.50 -2.76
N THR A 135 15.88 8.51 -2.11
CA THR A 135 15.82 8.61 -0.64
C THR A 135 15.01 7.46 -0.06
N VAL A 136 13.89 7.11 -0.68
CA VAL A 136 13.05 5.98 -0.25
C VAL A 136 13.81 4.66 -0.38
N LEU A 137 14.52 4.44 -1.49
CA LEU A 137 15.35 3.25 -1.69
C LEU A 137 16.49 3.15 -0.67
N GLN A 138 17.11 4.26 -0.31
CA GLN A 138 18.13 4.32 0.71
C GLN A 138 17.60 3.92 2.09
N LEU A 139 16.42 4.41 2.47
CA LEU A 139 15.78 4.04 3.74
C LEU A 139 15.42 2.55 3.78
N ILE A 140 14.92 2.00 2.68
CA ILE A 140 14.66 0.56 2.57
C ILE A 140 15.96 -0.24 2.68
N ALA A 141 17.06 0.24 2.10
CA ALA A 141 18.38 -0.38 2.23
C ALA A 141 18.84 -0.46 3.68
N GLU A 142 18.67 0.62 4.44
CA GLU A 142 19.02 0.67 5.87
C GLU A 142 18.22 -0.35 6.68
N GLU A 143 16.90 -0.41 6.45
CA GLU A 143 16.00 -1.34 7.17
C GLU A 143 16.20 -2.81 6.80
N SER A 144 16.64 -3.08 5.58
CA SER A 144 16.86 -4.43 5.07
C SER A 144 18.29 -4.95 5.27
N SER A 145 19.22 -4.09 5.64
CA SER A 145 20.67 -4.36 5.65
C SER A 145 21.21 -4.80 4.28
N LEU A 146 20.54 -4.39 3.20
CA LEU A 146 20.95 -4.60 1.82
C LEU A 146 21.63 -3.36 1.26
N ASN A 147 22.48 -3.56 0.27
CA ASN A 147 23.01 -2.47 -0.53
C ASN A 147 22.12 -2.26 -1.75
N ILE A 148 21.43 -1.13 -1.84
CA ILE A 148 20.60 -0.80 -2.99
C ILE A 148 21.32 0.22 -3.85
N VAL A 149 21.55 -0.13 -5.10
CA VAL A 149 22.19 0.72 -6.10
C VAL A 149 21.13 1.12 -7.13
N ALA A 150 20.84 2.39 -7.20
CA ALA A 150 19.91 2.94 -8.18
C ALA A 150 20.68 3.48 -9.39
N ALA A 151 20.22 3.13 -10.60
CA ALA A 151 20.75 3.71 -11.83
C ALA A 151 20.51 5.23 -11.88
N ASP A 152 21.34 5.96 -12.62
CA ASP A 152 21.21 7.42 -12.72
C ASP A 152 19.89 7.88 -13.35
N THR A 153 19.28 7.01 -14.11
CA THR A 153 17.95 7.20 -14.72
C THR A 153 16.80 7.10 -13.72
N VAL A 154 17.06 6.60 -12.51
CA VAL A 154 16.06 6.51 -11.45
C VAL A 154 15.85 7.88 -10.83
N THR A 155 14.80 8.56 -11.26
CA THR A 155 14.47 9.94 -10.87
C THR A 155 13.00 10.08 -10.49
N GLY A 156 12.66 11.25 -9.95
CA GLY A 156 11.30 11.61 -9.57
C GLY A 156 10.99 11.29 -8.13
N ASN A 157 9.81 11.71 -7.71
CA ASN A 157 9.33 11.58 -6.35
C ASN A 157 8.24 10.51 -6.24
N VAL A 158 8.07 9.97 -5.05
CA VAL A 158 7.00 9.02 -4.72
C VAL A 158 6.18 9.52 -3.55
N THR A 159 4.88 9.23 -3.58
CA THR A 159 3.97 9.38 -2.47
C THR A 159 3.45 8.01 -2.10
N LEU A 160 3.76 7.57 -0.89
CA LEU A 160 3.28 6.29 -0.39
C LEU A 160 3.10 6.31 1.13
N ARG A 161 2.16 5.52 1.61
CA ARG A 161 1.95 5.27 3.01
C ARG A 161 1.87 3.76 3.24
N LEU A 162 2.81 3.25 4.01
CA LEU A 162 2.91 1.84 4.36
C LEU A 162 2.93 1.73 5.88
N VAL A 163 2.07 0.91 6.44
CA VAL A 163 1.99 0.65 7.87
C VAL A 163 2.17 -0.83 8.11
N ASN A 164 3.21 -1.18 8.88
CA ASN A 164 3.50 -2.57 9.26
C ASN A 164 3.62 -3.52 8.06
N VAL A 165 4.32 -3.08 7.02
CA VAL A 165 4.53 -3.81 5.76
C VAL A 165 5.97 -4.34 5.72
N PRO A 166 6.22 -5.59 5.33
CA PRO A 166 7.57 -6.10 5.14
C PRO A 166 8.37 -5.23 4.16
N TRP A 167 9.65 -4.98 4.45
CA TRP A 167 10.49 -4.11 3.62
C TRP A 167 10.61 -4.60 2.17
N ASP A 168 10.62 -5.91 1.94
CA ASP A 168 10.65 -6.52 0.61
C ASP A 168 9.36 -6.22 -0.19
N GLN A 169 8.21 -6.26 0.45
CA GLN A 169 6.95 -5.80 -0.14
C GLN A 169 6.95 -4.28 -0.38
N ALA A 170 7.48 -3.49 0.56
CA ALA A 170 7.62 -2.05 0.42
C ALA A 170 8.50 -1.70 -0.80
N LEU A 171 9.61 -2.39 -0.98
CA LEU A 171 10.50 -2.22 -2.13
C LEU A 171 9.76 -2.52 -3.44
N GLU A 172 9.04 -3.63 -3.53
CA GLU A 172 8.26 -4.00 -4.72
C GLU A 172 7.21 -2.93 -5.06
N ILE A 173 6.54 -2.37 -4.06
CA ILE A 173 5.55 -1.32 -4.27
C ILE A 173 6.18 -0.06 -4.85
N VAL A 174 7.32 0.38 -4.32
CA VAL A 174 8.06 1.54 -4.81
C VAL A 174 8.49 1.34 -6.27
N LEU A 175 9.04 0.17 -6.59
CA LEU A 175 9.45 -0.16 -7.95
C LEU A 175 8.27 -0.15 -8.91
N ARG A 176 7.18 -0.77 -8.53
CA ARG A 176 5.94 -0.81 -9.34
C ARG A 176 5.35 0.59 -9.55
N ALA A 177 5.35 1.43 -8.52
CA ALA A 177 4.85 2.80 -8.59
C ALA A 177 5.64 3.68 -9.57
N LYS A 178 6.91 3.37 -9.79
CA LYS A 178 7.80 4.13 -10.68
C LYS A 178 8.13 3.43 -11.99
N GLY A 179 7.58 2.23 -12.25
CA GLY A 179 7.91 1.45 -13.43
C GLY A 179 9.37 1.03 -13.46
N LEU A 180 9.91 0.69 -12.30
CA LEU A 180 11.28 0.25 -12.12
C LEU A 180 11.33 -1.27 -11.95
N ASP A 181 12.46 -1.84 -12.24
CA ASP A 181 12.77 -3.26 -12.01
C ASP A 181 13.97 -3.40 -11.08
N GLN A 182 14.10 -4.57 -10.48
CA GLN A 182 15.20 -4.89 -9.59
C GLN A 182 15.93 -6.17 -10.02
N ARG A 183 17.23 -6.14 -9.86
CA ARG A 183 18.08 -7.31 -10.01
C ARG A 183 18.88 -7.51 -8.73
N ARG A 184 18.74 -8.65 -8.11
CA ARG A 184 19.46 -8.98 -6.88
C ARG A 184 20.66 -9.84 -7.18
N ASP A 185 21.78 -9.44 -6.59
CA ASP A 185 23.04 -10.20 -6.63
C ASP A 185 23.62 -10.24 -5.21
N GLY A 186 23.45 -11.38 -4.53
CA GLY A 186 23.82 -11.51 -3.13
C GLY A 186 23.08 -10.54 -2.20
N ASN A 187 23.82 -9.63 -1.57
CA ASN A 187 23.28 -8.57 -0.73
C ASN A 187 23.18 -7.21 -1.43
N VAL A 188 23.40 -7.18 -2.75
CA VAL A 188 23.27 -5.99 -3.59
C VAL A 188 22.01 -6.10 -4.44
N VAL A 189 21.21 -5.03 -4.45
CA VAL A 189 20.03 -4.89 -5.27
C VAL A 189 20.25 -3.74 -6.24
N TRP A 190 20.23 -4.04 -7.53
CA TRP A 190 20.29 -3.06 -8.60
C TRP A 190 18.89 -2.63 -9.01
N VAL A 191 18.65 -1.34 -9.04
CA VAL A 191 17.35 -0.77 -9.42
C VAL A 191 17.53 0.09 -10.67
N GLY A 192 16.72 -0.20 -11.67
CA GLY A 192 16.71 0.53 -12.93
C GLY A 192 15.34 0.53 -13.61
N PRO A 193 15.16 1.26 -14.70
CA PRO A 193 13.93 1.21 -15.48
C PRO A 193 13.72 -0.18 -16.09
N GLN A 194 12.46 -0.58 -16.25
CA GLN A 194 12.06 -1.80 -16.95
C GLN A 194 12.45 -1.76 -18.42
#